data_7ca2354f913ec57e801c2530c709b7db
#
_entry.id   7ca2354f913ec57e801c2530c709b7db
#
_cell.length_a   1.000
_cell.length_b   1.000
_cell.length_c   1.000
_cell.angle_alpha   90.00
_cell.angle_beta   90.00
_cell.angle_gamma   90.00
#
_symmetry.space_group_name_H-M   'P 1'
#
loop_
_entity.id
_entity.type
_entity.pdbx_description
1 polymer ?
#
loop_
_entity_poly.entity_id
_entity_poly.type
_entity_poly.pdbx_seq_one_letter_code
_entity_poly.pdbx_strand_id
1 'polypeptide(L)'
;MPEFSVPTQLPDWIKDHVALYLESEGKEGHMWDSSIAGGSGSLATLLLATTGRRSGDSRTVPLIYGEVDGNYVVVASRGGSKDHPDWYKNLTANPDVSVRVATNVFDAVARTAEGDEREALWQKMSDIFPPYNAYQERTDRQIPVVVLDPVTA
;
A
#
# COMPACT_ATOMS: atom_id res chain seq x y z
N MET A 1 -9.46 -13.97 5.88
CA MET A 1 -8.63 -12.90 5.35
C MET A 1 -8.50 -13.01 3.84
N PRO A 2 -8.39 -11.91 3.10
CA PRO A 2 -8.29 -11.99 1.65
C PRO A 2 -7.01 -12.68 1.20
N GLU A 3 -7.10 -13.42 0.11
CA GLU A 3 -5.98 -14.13 -0.49
C GLU A 3 -5.26 -13.25 -1.52
N PHE A 4 -3.97 -13.50 -1.73
CA PHE A 4 -3.20 -12.78 -2.75
C PHE A 4 -3.47 -13.37 -4.13
N SER A 5 -3.61 -12.48 -5.12
CA SER A 5 -3.77 -12.86 -6.52
C SER A 5 -3.22 -11.78 -7.43
N VAL A 6 -2.85 -12.16 -8.65
CA VAL A 6 -2.39 -11.18 -9.64
C VAL A 6 -3.60 -10.37 -10.12
N PRO A 7 -3.56 -9.03 -10.04
CA PRO A 7 -4.68 -8.21 -10.49
C PRO A 7 -4.88 -8.30 -12.00
N THR A 8 -6.14 -8.18 -12.45
CA THR A 8 -6.49 -8.29 -13.87
C THR A 8 -6.78 -6.95 -14.53
N GLN A 9 -7.04 -5.91 -13.72
CA GLN A 9 -7.48 -4.60 -14.23
C GLN A 9 -6.51 -3.46 -13.93
N LEU A 10 -5.26 -3.78 -13.66
CA LEU A 10 -4.20 -2.80 -13.44
C LEU A 10 -3.23 -2.79 -14.63
N PRO A 11 -2.41 -1.72 -14.79
CA PRO A 11 -1.38 -1.70 -15.83
C PRO A 11 -0.47 -2.91 -15.79
N ASP A 12 0.04 -3.33 -16.95
CA ASP A 12 0.86 -4.53 -17.07
C ASP A 12 2.09 -4.51 -16.14
N TRP A 13 2.74 -3.36 -15.99
CA TRP A 13 3.92 -3.28 -15.13
C TRP A 13 3.60 -3.56 -13.65
N ILE A 14 2.38 -3.20 -13.21
CA ILE A 14 1.91 -3.52 -11.85
C ILE A 14 1.60 -5.01 -11.75
N LYS A 15 0.91 -5.57 -12.76
CA LYS A 15 0.62 -7.00 -12.79
C LYS A 15 1.88 -7.83 -12.78
N ASP A 16 2.89 -7.44 -13.55
CA ASP A 16 4.17 -8.13 -13.63
C ASP A 16 4.91 -8.05 -12.27
N HIS A 17 4.85 -6.90 -11.60
CA HIS A 17 5.45 -6.72 -10.28
C HIS A 17 4.80 -7.65 -9.26
N VAL A 18 3.47 -7.70 -9.22
CA VAL A 18 2.75 -8.59 -8.30
C VAL A 18 3.04 -10.05 -8.63
N ALA A 19 3.04 -10.43 -9.90
CA ALA A 19 3.33 -11.79 -10.33
C ALA A 19 4.72 -12.23 -9.88
N LEU A 20 5.74 -11.40 -10.12
CA LEU A 20 7.11 -11.68 -9.68
C LEU A 20 7.18 -11.86 -8.15
N TYR A 21 6.52 -10.99 -7.42
CA TYR A 21 6.50 -11.02 -5.97
C TYR A 21 5.88 -12.33 -5.45
N LEU A 22 4.76 -12.75 -6.03
CA LEU A 22 4.06 -13.96 -5.61
C LEU A 22 4.77 -15.23 -6.08
N GLU A 23 5.24 -15.27 -7.34
CA GLU A 23 5.93 -16.45 -7.90
C GLU A 23 7.25 -16.73 -7.17
N SER A 24 7.95 -15.69 -6.75
CA SER A 24 9.19 -15.84 -5.99
C SER A 24 8.98 -16.06 -4.49
N GLU A 25 7.72 -16.09 -4.04
CA GLU A 25 7.35 -16.17 -2.63
C GLU A 25 7.98 -15.05 -1.79
N GLY A 26 8.07 -13.87 -2.39
CA GLY A 26 8.58 -12.67 -1.74
C GLY A 26 10.10 -12.51 -1.76
N LYS A 27 10.83 -13.41 -2.41
CA LYS A 27 12.29 -13.30 -2.55
C LYS A 27 12.67 -12.22 -3.55
N GLU A 28 11.82 -11.97 -4.53
CA GLU A 28 11.96 -10.90 -5.52
C GLU A 28 10.71 -10.02 -5.51
N GLY A 29 10.83 -8.81 -6.01
CA GLY A 29 9.72 -7.85 -6.06
C GLY A 29 9.59 -6.98 -4.83
N HIS A 30 10.26 -7.30 -3.72
CA HIS A 30 10.23 -6.48 -2.51
C HIS A 30 10.83 -5.09 -2.76
N MET A 31 11.92 -5.01 -3.50
CA MET A 31 12.51 -3.72 -3.89
C MET A 31 12.01 -3.31 -5.26
N TRP A 32 11.57 -2.06 -5.37
CA TRP A 32 10.99 -1.53 -6.60
C TRP A 32 11.67 -0.23 -6.99
N ASP A 33 11.98 -0.06 -8.29
CA ASP A 33 12.59 1.15 -8.81
C ASP A 33 11.55 2.26 -8.88
N SER A 34 11.63 3.21 -7.95
CA SER A 34 10.67 4.29 -7.82
C SER A 34 10.87 5.42 -8.85
N SER A 35 11.93 5.40 -9.64
CA SER A 35 12.20 6.43 -10.64
C SER A 35 11.06 6.53 -11.67
N ILE A 36 10.38 5.44 -11.94
CA ILE A 36 9.20 5.39 -12.84
C ILE A 36 8.11 6.35 -12.35
N ALA A 37 7.97 6.52 -11.04
CA ALA A 37 6.96 7.37 -10.41
C ALA A 37 7.52 8.68 -9.87
N GLY A 38 8.72 9.07 -10.28
CA GLY A 38 9.35 10.33 -9.89
C GLY A 38 10.21 10.28 -8.65
N GLY A 39 10.39 9.11 -8.07
CA GLY A 39 11.32 8.91 -6.95
C GLY A 39 12.76 8.72 -7.40
N SER A 40 13.65 8.48 -6.47
CA SER A 40 15.05 8.21 -6.74
C SER A 40 15.49 6.90 -6.10
N GLY A 41 15.83 5.91 -6.94
CA GLY A 41 16.33 4.61 -6.49
C GLY A 41 15.25 3.61 -6.12
N SER A 42 15.68 2.48 -5.61
CA SER A 42 14.80 1.38 -5.23
C SER A 42 14.21 1.58 -3.84
N LEU A 43 12.92 1.33 -3.71
CA LEU A 43 12.20 1.41 -2.44
C LEU A 43 11.55 0.07 -2.11
N ALA A 44 11.41 -0.20 -0.82
CA ALA A 44 10.75 -1.41 -0.34
C ALA A 44 9.24 -1.32 -0.59
N THR A 45 8.66 -2.40 -1.09
CA THR A 45 7.22 -2.52 -1.33
C THR A 45 6.66 -3.75 -0.64
N LEU A 46 5.38 -3.66 -0.26
CA LEU A 46 4.63 -4.80 0.25
C LEU A 46 3.48 -5.11 -0.72
N LEU A 47 2.91 -6.30 -0.58
CA LEU A 47 1.63 -6.61 -1.21
C LEU A 47 0.53 -6.48 -0.17
N LEU A 48 -0.52 -5.75 -0.52
CA LEU A 48 -1.71 -5.58 0.30
C LEU A 48 -2.88 -6.26 -0.40
N ALA A 49 -3.52 -7.20 0.28
CA ALA A 49 -4.74 -7.81 -0.21
C ALA A 49 -5.93 -7.30 0.61
N THR A 50 -6.92 -6.75 -0.08
CA THR A 50 -8.15 -6.26 0.54
C THR A 50 -9.34 -7.05 -0.01
N THR A 51 -10.47 -7.00 0.73
CA THR A 51 -11.73 -7.59 0.26
C THR A 51 -12.50 -6.53 -0.53
N GLY A 52 -12.83 -6.83 -1.78
CA GLY A 52 -13.60 -5.93 -2.62
C GLY A 52 -14.94 -5.59 -1.97
N ARG A 53 -15.23 -4.31 -1.80
CA ARG A 53 -16.41 -3.84 -1.07
C ARG A 53 -17.73 -4.16 -1.76
N ARG A 54 -17.69 -4.47 -3.05
CA ARG A 54 -18.87 -4.78 -3.84
C ARG A 54 -18.98 -6.26 -4.18
N SER A 55 -17.87 -6.88 -4.60
CA SER A 55 -17.86 -8.26 -5.06
C SER A 55 -17.53 -9.28 -3.96
N GLY A 56 -16.83 -8.86 -2.90
CA GLY A 56 -16.28 -9.77 -1.91
C GLY A 56 -15.02 -10.49 -2.36
N ASP A 57 -14.57 -10.27 -3.59
CA ASP A 57 -13.35 -10.87 -4.11
C ASP A 57 -12.12 -10.19 -3.53
N SER A 58 -11.02 -10.93 -3.41
CA SER A 58 -9.77 -10.33 -2.96
C SER A 58 -9.14 -9.47 -4.06
N ARG A 59 -8.50 -8.38 -3.64
CA ARG A 59 -7.79 -7.45 -4.53
C ARG A 59 -6.39 -7.24 -3.98
N THR A 60 -5.37 -7.46 -4.80
CA THR A 60 -3.97 -7.32 -4.40
C THR A 60 -3.33 -6.13 -5.11
N VAL A 61 -2.56 -5.34 -4.37
CA VAL A 61 -1.85 -4.19 -4.91
C VAL A 61 -0.47 -4.08 -4.26
N PRO A 62 0.58 -3.70 -5.04
CA PRO A 62 1.89 -3.42 -4.47
C PRO A 62 1.94 -1.97 -4.00
N LEU A 63 2.51 -1.72 -2.82
CA LEU A 63 2.59 -0.38 -2.25
C LEU A 63 3.95 -0.15 -1.60
N ILE A 64 4.48 1.07 -1.76
CA ILE A 64 5.62 1.53 -0.98
C ILE A 64 5.18 1.58 0.48
N TYR A 65 6.05 1.18 1.40
CA TYR A 65 5.70 1.19 2.82
C TYR A 65 6.82 1.72 3.69
N GLY A 66 6.43 2.18 4.89
CA GLY A 66 7.35 2.44 5.98
C GLY A 66 7.02 1.53 7.15
N GLU A 67 7.94 1.36 8.08
CA GLU A 67 7.76 0.55 9.27
C GLU A 67 7.95 1.42 10.50
N VAL A 68 6.97 1.40 11.42
CA VAL A 68 6.99 2.20 12.66
C VAL A 68 6.46 1.34 13.80
N ASP A 69 7.30 1.10 14.80
CA ASP A 69 6.92 0.38 16.03
C ASP A 69 6.25 -0.99 15.77
N GLY A 70 6.74 -1.70 14.74
CA GLY A 70 6.21 -3.02 14.39
C GLY A 70 4.98 -2.97 13.48
N ASN A 71 4.48 -1.78 13.17
CA ASN A 71 3.37 -1.59 12.24
C ASN A 71 3.89 -1.12 10.88
N TYR A 72 3.11 -1.38 9.84
CA TYR A 72 3.45 -0.96 8.48
C TYR A 72 2.57 0.22 8.06
N VAL A 73 3.14 1.16 7.31
CA VAL A 73 2.45 2.39 6.92
C VAL A 73 2.47 2.51 5.41
N VAL A 74 1.31 2.80 4.84
CA VAL A 74 1.16 3.03 3.40
C VAL A 74 0.37 4.31 3.17
N VAL A 75 0.50 4.90 1.97
CA VAL A 75 -0.15 6.18 1.64
C VAL A 75 -1.10 5.96 0.47
N ALA A 76 -2.36 6.37 0.66
CA ALA A 76 -3.41 6.20 -0.35
C ALA A 76 -3.43 7.39 -1.32
N SER A 77 -2.31 7.62 -2.00
CA SER A 77 -2.11 8.80 -2.84
C SER A 77 -2.77 8.72 -4.20
N ARG A 78 -2.73 7.57 -4.86
CA ARG A 78 -3.16 7.38 -6.24
C ARG A 78 -2.62 8.50 -7.16
N GLY A 79 -1.32 8.87 -6.98
CA GLY A 79 -0.68 9.91 -7.78
C GLY A 79 -1.26 11.30 -7.61
N GLY A 80 -1.99 11.58 -6.53
CA GLY A 80 -2.65 12.86 -6.30
C GLY A 80 -3.98 13.02 -7.04
N SER A 81 -4.59 11.90 -7.45
CA SER A 81 -5.90 11.91 -8.09
C SER A 81 -6.97 12.45 -7.11
N LYS A 82 -8.07 12.99 -7.65
CA LYS A 82 -9.16 13.53 -6.83
C LYS A 82 -9.92 12.45 -6.06
N ASP A 83 -9.83 11.18 -6.48
CA ASP A 83 -10.51 10.07 -5.82
C ASP A 83 -9.50 9.22 -5.05
N HIS A 84 -9.96 8.61 -3.95
CA HIS A 84 -9.16 7.63 -3.22
C HIS A 84 -8.95 6.38 -4.08
N PRO A 85 -7.84 5.64 -3.87
CA PRO A 85 -7.64 4.34 -4.51
C PRO A 85 -8.74 3.35 -4.10
N ASP A 86 -9.04 2.40 -4.98
CA ASP A 86 -10.04 1.37 -4.67
C ASP A 86 -9.65 0.54 -3.44
N TRP A 87 -8.36 0.22 -3.27
CA TRP A 87 -7.93 -0.53 -2.11
C TRP A 87 -8.20 0.20 -0.78
N TYR A 88 -8.12 1.53 -0.80
CA TYR A 88 -8.44 2.33 0.39
C TYR A 88 -9.93 2.25 0.69
N LYS A 89 -10.76 2.38 -0.34
CA LYS A 89 -12.22 2.25 -0.17
C LYS A 89 -12.59 0.85 0.32
N ASN A 90 -11.91 -0.17 -0.17
CA ASN A 90 -12.13 -1.55 0.26
C ASN A 90 -11.79 -1.75 1.74
N LEU A 91 -10.63 -1.26 2.19
CA LEU A 91 -10.25 -1.44 3.59
C LEU A 91 -11.05 -0.57 4.57
N THR A 92 -11.62 0.55 4.12
CA THR A 92 -12.54 1.31 4.97
C THR A 92 -13.86 0.58 5.16
N ALA A 93 -14.29 -0.19 4.17
CA ALA A 93 -15.48 -1.03 4.27
C ALA A 93 -15.21 -2.32 5.06
N ASN A 94 -14.01 -2.91 4.90
CA ASN A 94 -13.60 -4.11 5.63
C ASN A 94 -12.12 -3.97 5.99
N PRO A 95 -11.80 -3.64 7.26
CA PRO A 95 -10.42 -3.37 7.68
C PRO A 95 -9.53 -4.61 7.82
N ASP A 96 -10.08 -5.80 7.73
CA ASP A 96 -9.31 -7.03 7.78
C ASP A 96 -8.60 -7.23 6.45
N VAL A 97 -7.27 -7.25 6.46
CA VAL A 97 -6.43 -7.32 5.27
C VAL A 97 -5.35 -8.37 5.44
N SER A 98 -4.75 -8.78 4.33
CA SER A 98 -3.56 -9.64 4.34
C SER A 98 -2.38 -8.84 3.78
N VAL A 99 -1.20 -9.06 4.35
CA VAL A 99 0.01 -8.31 3.99
C VAL A 99 1.14 -9.30 3.73
N ARG A 100 1.88 -9.05 2.67
CA ARG A 100 3.14 -9.75 2.40
C ARG A 100 4.27 -8.73 2.34
N VAL A 101 5.23 -8.88 3.25
CA VAL A 101 6.46 -8.08 3.28
C VAL A 101 7.62 -9.03 3.01
N ALA A 102 8.16 -9.00 1.81
CA ALA A 102 9.17 -9.96 1.35
C ALA A 102 8.64 -11.40 1.58
N THR A 103 9.32 -12.23 2.34
CA THR A 103 8.91 -13.62 2.58
C THR A 103 7.90 -13.77 3.71
N ASN A 104 7.58 -12.69 4.44
CA ASN A 104 6.63 -12.73 5.57
C ASN A 104 5.21 -12.47 5.10
N VAL A 105 4.30 -13.35 5.46
CA VAL A 105 2.87 -13.19 5.19
C VAL A 105 2.14 -13.16 6.54
N PHE A 106 1.28 -12.18 6.72
CA PHE A 106 0.52 -12.04 7.96
C PHE A 106 -0.80 -11.31 7.71
N ASP A 107 -1.73 -11.50 8.64
CA ASP A 107 -2.98 -10.75 8.64
C ASP A 107 -2.80 -9.46 9.43
N ALA A 108 -3.55 -8.43 9.06
CA ALA A 108 -3.49 -7.13 9.72
C ALA A 108 -4.88 -6.49 9.76
N VAL A 109 -5.01 -5.49 10.65
CA VAL A 109 -6.18 -4.63 10.69
C VAL A 109 -5.74 -3.23 10.24
N ALA A 110 -6.39 -2.69 9.23
CA ALA A 110 -6.06 -1.39 8.67
C ALA A 110 -6.82 -0.28 9.39
N ARG A 111 -6.15 0.85 9.64
CA ARG A 111 -6.80 2.06 10.16
C ARG A 111 -6.18 3.29 9.52
N THR A 112 -6.96 4.36 9.43
CA THR A 112 -6.47 5.64 8.91
C THR A 112 -5.91 6.45 10.08
N ALA A 113 -4.66 6.92 9.95
CA ALA A 113 -4.04 7.78 10.94
C ALA A 113 -4.66 9.18 10.90
N GLU A 114 -4.77 9.80 12.07
CA GLU A 114 -5.37 11.13 12.21
C GLU A 114 -4.49 12.00 13.14
N GLY A 115 -4.69 13.33 13.06
CA GLY A 115 -4.05 14.29 13.94
C GLY A 115 -2.53 14.24 13.92
N ASP A 116 -1.92 14.26 15.08
CA ASP A 116 -0.45 14.29 15.22
C ASP A 116 0.21 13.03 14.71
N GLU A 117 -0.44 11.88 14.88
CA GLU A 117 0.07 10.61 14.33
C GLU A 117 0.17 10.70 12.80
N ARG A 118 -0.88 11.22 12.14
CA ARG A 118 -0.86 11.39 10.68
C ARG A 118 0.28 12.30 10.25
N GLU A 119 0.48 13.41 10.92
CA GLU A 119 1.53 14.37 10.57
C GLU A 119 2.92 13.74 10.67
N ALA A 120 3.19 13.01 11.73
CA ALA A 120 4.48 12.36 11.93
C ALA A 120 4.70 11.26 10.88
N LEU A 121 3.67 10.47 10.57
CA LEU A 121 3.76 9.41 9.57
C LEU A 121 3.87 9.98 8.15
N TRP A 122 3.16 11.07 7.85
CA TRP A 122 3.29 11.75 6.55
C TRP A 122 4.73 12.20 6.33
N GLN A 123 5.36 12.81 7.35
CA GLN A 123 6.74 13.25 7.25
C GLN A 123 7.67 12.07 6.97
N LYS A 124 7.49 10.96 7.69
CA LYS A 124 8.28 9.75 7.46
C LYS A 124 8.11 9.21 6.04
N MET A 125 6.87 9.11 5.57
CA MET A 125 6.59 8.57 4.25
C MET A 125 7.05 9.49 3.13
N SER A 126 6.95 10.81 3.31
CA SER A 126 7.46 11.77 2.33
C SER A 126 8.99 11.82 2.31
N ASP A 127 9.66 11.49 3.40
CA ASP A 127 11.11 11.31 3.40
C ASP A 127 11.53 10.09 2.59
N ILE A 128 10.72 9.01 2.65
CA ILE A 128 10.95 7.80 1.86
C ILE A 128 10.66 8.06 0.37
N PHE A 129 9.54 8.71 0.07
CA PHE A 129 9.09 8.97 -1.30
C PHE A 129 8.60 10.41 -1.41
N PRO A 130 9.51 11.38 -1.67
CA PRO A 130 9.16 12.81 -1.72
C PRO A 130 8.00 13.19 -2.67
N PRO A 131 7.76 12.47 -3.80
CA PRO A 131 6.63 12.81 -4.66
C PRO A 131 5.25 12.84 -3.98
N TYR A 132 5.08 12.23 -2.81
CA TYR A 132 3.82 12.32 -2.05
C TYR A 132 3.41 13.78 -1.79
N ASN A 133 4.37 14.66 -1.51
CA ASN A 133 4.09 16.08 -1.26
C ASN A 133 3.48 16.75 -2.51
N ALA A 134 4.04 16.47 -3.71
CA ALA A 134 3.49 16.97 -4.96
C ALA A 134 2.10 16.40 -5.22
N TYR A 135 1.87 15.13 -4.88
CA TYR A 135 0.56 14.50 -5.04
C TYR A 135 -0.49 15.18 -4.17
N GLN A 136 -0.15 15.53 -2.92
CA GLN A 136 -1.07 16.25 -2.03
C GLN A 136 -1.42 17.64 -2.59
N GLU A 137 -0.48 18.30 -3.24
CA GLU A 137 -0.72 19.60 -3.86
C GLU A 137 -1.66 19.54 -5.06
N ARG A 138 -1.79 18.38 -5.71
CA ARG A 138 -2.64 18.18 -6.88
C ARG A 138 -4.11 17.96 -6.56
N THR A 139 -4.45 17.74 -5.29
CA THR A 139 -5.83 17.41 -4.90
C THR A 139 -6.22 18.15 -3.64
N ASP A 140 -7.52 18.50 -3.55
CA ASP A 140 -8.09 19.13 -2.36
C ASP A 140 -8.40 18.12 -1.26
N ARG A 141 -8.51 16.82 -1.61
CA ARG A 141 -8.71 15.80 -0.58
C ARG A 141 -7.47 15.62 0.27
N GLN A 142 -7.65 15.31 1.55
CA GLN A 142 -6.53 14.90 2.38
C GLN A 142 -6.15 13.46 2.01
N ILE A 143 -4.92 13.26 1.54
CA ILE A 143 -4.45 11.92 1.17
C ILE A 143 -4.31 11.09 2.46
N PRO A 144 -5.00 9.93 2.55
CA PRO A 144 -4.93 9.11 3.76
C PRO A 144 -3.58 8.49 3.98
N VAL A 145 -3.16 8.45 5.24
CA VAL A 145 -2.05 7.64 5.71
C VAL A 145 -2.65 6.47 6.47
N VAL A 146 -2.34 5.26 6.04
CA VAL A 146 -2.94 4.04 6.57
C VAL A 146 -1.93 3.25 7.36
N VAL A 147 -2.31 2.84 8.57
CA VAL A 147 -1.50 1.99 9.43
C VAL A 147 -2.06 0.58 9.36
N LEU A 148 -1.17 -0.38 9.10
CA LEU A 148 -1.50 -1.80 9.05
C LEU A 148 -0.94 -2.42 10.33
N ASP A 149 -1.84 -2.72 11.29
CA ASP A 149 -1.49 -3.31 12.57
C ASP A 149 -1.51 -4.84 12.45
N PRO A 150 -0.34 -5.53 12.52
CA PRO A 150 -0.33 -6.99 12.42
C PRO A 150 -1.18 -7.65 13.50
N VAL A 151 -1.93 -8.68 13.11
CA VAL A 151 -2.71 -9.48 14.04
C VAL A 151 -1.80 -10.58 14.58
N THR A 152 -1.59 -10.57 15.88
CA THR A 152 -0.82 -11.63 16.54
C THR A 152 -1.73 -12.80 16.83
N ALA A 153 -1.31 -13.98 16.39
CA ALA A 153 -2.05 -15.20 16.62
C ALA A 153 -1.96 -15.64 18.08
#